data_bceba3cbc1fc20eeb836956e26355ca4
#
_entry.id   bceba3cbc1fc20eeb836956e26355ca4
#
_cell.length_a   1.000
_cell.length_b   1.000
_cell.length_c   1.000
_cell.angle_alpha   90.00
_cell.angle_beta   90.00
_cell.angle_gamma   90.00
#
_symmetry.space_group_name_H-M   'P 1'
#
loop_
_entity.id
_entity.type
_entity.pdbx_description
1 polymer ?
#
loop_
_entity_poly.entity_id
_entity_poly.type
_entity_poly.pdbx_seq_one_letter_code
_entity_poly.pdbx_strand_id
1 'polypeptide(L)'
;MTPELIFIVPYRNRAPQKKVFECVMPTILEDEKYKIIFVHQKDNRPFNRGAIKNLGFIYVRKTYPETYKNITLVLHDIDFMPYYKNQFKYKTKQNVVKHFFGYTNTLGGIVSINAGDFEKINGFPNIWSWGLEDNVLKRRCQVAGFVPDRSTFYHGGVDEDKVITLWHGWDRLINPKIKRKFTATTNLDGIKILKNVNYTIEEQSENISVMHVTNFITGESHLVGSQDTKLRNSRENKFFKDGYDGKNQNVNRRQTGLLPVMIIPKRRQRSIFKGL
;
A
#
# COMPACT_ATOMS: atom_id res chain seq x y z
N MET A 1 -4.61 -15.96 -20.33
CA MET A 1 -5.37 -14.71 -20.65
C MET A 1 -4.72 -13.57 -19.89
N THR A 2 -4.55 -12.38 -20.49
CA THR A 2 -3.99 -11.20 -19.77
C THR A 2 -5.03 -10.65 -18.80
N PRO A 3 -4.73 -10.50 -17.50
CA PRO A 3 -5.64 -9.86 -16.55
C PRO A 3 -5.80 -8.36 -16.83
N GLU A 4 -6.95 -7.80 -16.52
CA GLU A 4 -7.20 -6.37 -16.63
C GLU A 4 -6.78 -5.62 -15.34
N LEU A 5 -6.86 -6.31 -14.20
CA LEU A 5 -6.47 -5.82 -12.88
C LEU A 5 -5.38 -6.70 -12.29
N ILE A 6 -4.30 -6.10 -11.81
CA ILE A 6 -3.29 -6.81 -11.01
C ILE A 6 -3.12 -6.10 -9.68
N PHE A 7 -3.49 -6.81 -8.61
CA PHE A 7 -3.29 -6.37 -7.24
C PHE A 7 -1.86 -6.66 -6.82
N ILE A 8 -1.10 -5.64 -6.46
CA ILE A 8 0.23 -5.74 -5.87
C ILE A 8 0.09 -5.48 -4.37
N VAL A 9 0.20 -6.55 -3.58
CA VAL A 9 -0.01 -6.54 -2.14
C VAL A 9 1.32 -6.76 -1.43
N PRO A 10 1.97 -5.71 -0.89
CA PRO A 10 3.23 -5.87 -0.17
C PRO A 10 2.98 -6.61 1.14
N TYR A 11 3.81 -7.61 1.40
CA TYR A 11 3.61 -8.55 2.49
C TYR A 11 4.88 -8.83 3.28
N ARG A 12 4.80 -8.73 4.62
CA ARG A 12 5.80 -9.23 5.56
C ARG A 12 5.19 -9.32 6.96
N ASN A 13 5.34 -10.48 7.62
CA ASN A 13 4.86 -10.72 8.99
C ASN A 13 3.38 -10.35 9.18
N ARG A 14 2.54 -10.72 8.22
CA ARG A 14 1.10 -10.44 8.16
C ARG A 14 0.30 -11.68 7.74
N ALA A 15 0.70 -12.86 8.23
CA ALA A 15 0.05 -14.13 7.85
C ALA A 15 -1.46 -14.15 8.15
N PRO A 16 -1.95 -13.69 9.31
CA PRO A 16 -3.40 -13.62 9.56
C PRO A 16 -4.15 -12.71 8.59
N GLN A 17 -3.58 -11.51 8.33
CA GLN A 17 -4.18 -10.56 7.39
C GLN A 17 -4.19 -11.12 5.96
N LYS A 18 -3.09 -11.78 5.54
CA LYS A 18 -3.01 -12.43 4.23
C LYS A 18 -4.11 -13.48 4.09
N LYS A 19 -4.31 -14.34 5.09
CA LYS A 19 -5.34 -15.38 5.05
C LYS A 19 -6.75 -14.80 4.91
N VAL A 20 -7.06 -13.72 5.61
CA VAL A 20 -8.36 -13.02 5.48
C VAL A 20 -8.50 -12.41 4.08
N PHE A 21 -7.45 -11.76 3.58
CA PHE A 21 -7.44 -11.17 2.24
C PHE A 21 -7.68 -12.22 1.15
N GLU A 22 -7.05 -13.39 1.26
CA GLU A 22 -7.22 -14.53 0.34
C GLU A 22 -8.63 -15.12 0.35
N CYS A 23 -9.32 -15.05 1.48
CA CYS A 23 -10.69 -15.51 1.58
C CYS A 23 -11.70 -14.47 1.06
N VAL A 24 -11.49 -13.19 1.31
CA VAL A 24 -12.46 -12.13 1.04
C VAL A 24 -12.35 -11.62 -0.40
N MET A 25 -11.13 -11.30 -0.87
CA MET A 25 -10.97 -10.61 -2.15
C MET A 25 -11.42 -11.40 -3.37
N PRO A 26 -11.26 -12.74 -3.47
CA PRO A 26 -11.81 -13.50 -4.59
C PRO A 26 -13.33 -13.34 -4.75
N THR A 27 -14.08 -13.34 -3.66
CA THR A 27 -15.54 -13.12 -3.69
C THR A 27 -15.90 -11.69 -4.13
N ILE A 28 -15.10 -10.70 -3.69
CA ILE A 28 -15.28 -9.30 -4.10
C ILE A 28 -15.01 -9.10 -5.60
N LEU A 29 -14.08 -9.86 -6.16
CA LEU A 29 -13.55 -9.69 -7.52
C LEU A 29 -14.07 -10.74 -8.51
N GLU A 30 -15.05 -11.56 -8.16
CA GLU A 30 -15.47 -12.71 -8.98
C GLU A 30 -15.90 -12.33 -10.41
N ASP A 31 -16.40 -11.11 -10.61
CA ASP A 31 -16.83 -10.60 -11.92
C ASP A 31 -15.69 -9.88 -12.70
N GLU A 32 -14.48 -9.83 -12.13
CA GLU A 32 -13.33 -9.12 -12.71
C GLU A 32 -12.29 -10.08 -13.30
N LYS A 33 -11.58 -9.64 -14.33
CA LYS A 33 -10.39 -10.35 -14.85
C LYS A 33 -9.16 -9.89 -14.08
N TYR A 34 -8.86 -10.54 -12.99
CA TYR A 34 -7.83 -10.10 -12.05
C TYR A 34 -6.76 -11.14 -11.76
N LYS A 35 -5.64 -10.66 -11.22
CA LYS A 35 -4.65 -11.48 -10.49
C LYS A 35 -4.23 -10.74 -9.22
N ILE A 36 -4.05 -11.47 -8.12
CA ILE A 36 -3.49 -10.97 -6.86
C ILE A 36 -2.08 -11.51 -6.71
N ILE A 37 -1.12 -10.62 -6.51
CA ILE A 37 0.28 -10.96 -6.27
C ILE A 37 0.66 -10.44 -4.89
N PHE A 38 0.80 -11.35 -3.93
CA PHE A 38 1.41 -11.02 -2.65
C PHE A 38 2.92 -10.95 -2.83
N VAL A 39 3.49 -9.77 -2.69
CA VAL A 39 4.94 -9.58 -2.83
C VAL A 39 5.57 -9.62 -1.45
N HIS A 40 6.17 -10.77 -1.12
CA HIS A 40 6.72 -11.09 0.19
C HIS A 40 8.20 -10.77 0.26
N GLN A 41 8.58 -9.78 1.07
CA GLN A 41 9.99 -9.58 1.40
C GLN A 41 10.44 -10.64 2.41
N LYS A 42 11.21 -11.65 1.95
CA LYS A 42 11.60 -12.83 2.73
C LYS A 42 13.00 -12.70 3.37
N ASP A 43 13.73 -11.64 3.07
CA ASP A 43 15.04 -11.38 3.69
C ASP A 43 14.92 -10.82 5.13
N ASN A 44 16.07 -10.66 5.82
CA ASN A 44 16.13 -10.18 7.21
C ASN A 44 16.32 -8.66 7.34
N ARG A 45 16.37 -7.93 6.21
CA ARG A 45 16.53 -6.47 6.21
C ARG A 45 15.23 -5.77 6.67
N PRO A 46 15.26 -4.50 7.04
CA PRO A 46 14.04 -3.73 7.30
C PRO A 46 13.06 -3.81 6.14
N PHE A 47 11.75 -3.72 6.42
CA PHE A 47 10.74 -3.78 5.37
C PHE A 47 10.81 -2.55 4.46
N ASN A 48 11.02 -2.77 3.17
CA ASN A 48 11.07 -1.74 2.14
C ASN A 48 9.83 -1.80 1.28
N ARG A 49 8.73 -1.23 1.78
CA ARG A 49 7.40 -1.32 1.18
C ARG A 49 7.35 -0.77 -0.25
N GLY A 50 8.06 0.36 -0.50
CA GLY A 50 8.13 0.95 -1.83
C GLY A 50 8.83 0.03 -2.83
N ALA A 51 10.03 -0.48 -2.47
CA ALA A 51 10.76 -1.42 -3.33
C ALA A 51 9.94 -2.69 -3.60
N ILE A 52 9.26 -3.24 -2.59
CA ILE A 52 8.44 -4.45 -2.74
C ILE A 52 7.29 -4.22 -3.73
N LYS A 53 6.60 -3.07 -3.69
CA LYS A 53 5.60 -2.71 -4.70
C LYS A 53 6.21 -2.56 -6.10
N ASN A 54 7.40 -1.94 -6.20
CA ASN A 54 8.14 -1.81 -7.47
C ASN A 54 8.54 -3.18 -8.04
N LEU A 55 8.97 -4.13 -7.19
CA LEU A 55 9.34 -5.48 -7.60
C LEU A 55 8.13 -6.26 -8.13
N GLY A 56 6.97 -6.09 -7.51
CA GLY A 56 5.70 -6.61 -8.03
C GLY A 56 5.42 -6.09 -9.44
N PHE A 57 5.60 -4.79 -9.68
CA PHE A 57 5.48 -4.21 -11.02
C PHE A 57 6.52 -4.79 -12.02
N ILE A 58 7.79 -4.93 -11.60
CA ILE A 58 8.83 -5.52 -12.46
C ILE A 58 8.44 -6.94 -12.90
N TYR A 59 7.88 -7.73 -11.98
CA TYR A 59 7.36 -9.06 -12.29
C TYR A 59 6.20 -8.99 -13.29
N VAL A 60 5.23 -8.10 -13.11
CA VAL A 60 4.12 -7.88 -14.05
C VAL A 60 4.64 -7.53 -15.45
N ARG A 61 5.58 -6.59 -15.56
CA ARG A 61 6.19 -6.19 -16.83
C ARG A 61 6.91 -7.35 -17.52
N LYS A 62 7.60 -8.21 -16.74
CA LYS A 62 8.29 -9.40 -17.27
C LYS A 62 7.30 -10.46 -17.73
N THR A 63 6.19 -10.64 -17.02
CA THR A 63 5.19 -11.68 -17.32
C THR A 63 4.31 -11.30 -18.52
N TYR A 64 4.02 -10.01 -18.69
CA TYR A 64 3.13 -9.50 -19.75
C TYR A 64 3.80 -8.41 -20.60
N PRO A 65 4.96 -8.69 -21.25
CA PRO A 65 5.81 -7.66 -21.86
C PRO A 65 5.08 -6.81 -22.92
N GLU A 66 4.19 -7.42 -23.68
CA GLU A 66 3.47 -6.74 -24.76
C GLU A 66 2.24 -5.95 -24.28
N THR A 67 1.66 -6.35 -23.13
CA THR A 67 0.34 -5.85 -22.73
C THR A 67 0.32 -5.10 -21.41
N TYR A 68 1.39 -5.19 -20.60
CA TYR A 68 1.40 -4.64 -19.24
C TYR A 68 1.00 -3.16 -19.16
N LYS A 69 1.34 -2.36 -20.17
CA LYS A 69 1.02 -0.92 -20.17
C LYS A 69 -0.47 -0.62 -20.11
N ASN A 70 -1.31 -1.59 -20.51
CA ASN A 70 -2.78 -1.45 -20.50
C ASN A 70 -3.40 -2.04 -19.21
N ILE A 71 -2.61 -2.70 -18.36
CA ILE A 71 -3.08 -3.29 -17.10
C ILE A 71 -3.26 -2.17 -16.06
N THR A 72 -4.33 -2.25 -15.31
CA THR A 72 -4.50 -1.46 -14.09
C THR A 72 -3.79 -2.17 -12.93
N LEU A 73 -2.79 -1.54 -12.36
CA LEU A 73 -2.19 -1.96 -11.09
C LEU A 73 -3.05 -1.44 -9.94
N VAL A 74 -3.40 -2.32 -9.02
CA VAL A 74 -4.03 -1.97 -7.76
C VAL A 74 -2.98 -2.14 -6.65
N LEU A 75 -2.42 -1.01 -6.20
CA LEU A 75 -1.46 -0.95 -5.12
C LEU A 75 -2.24 -1.01 -3.80
N HIS A 76 -2.27 -2.18 -3.19
CA HIS A 76 -3.23 -2.48 -2.14
C HIS A 76 -2.53 -2.93 -0.86
N ASP A 77 -2.80 -2.25 0.24
CA ASP A 77 -2.30 -2.69 1.53
C ASP A 77 -3.12 -3.89 2.03
N ILE A 78 -2.44 -4.85 2.65
CA ILE A 78 -3.02 -6.11 3.07
C ILE A 78 -4.05 -5.98 4.21
N ASP A 79 -4.05 -4.82 4.88
CA ASP A 79 -4.83 -4.58 6.09
C ASP A 79 -6.24 -4.02 5.80
N PHE A 80 -6.53 -3.69 4.54
CA PHE A 80 -7.79 -3.04 4.16
C PHE A 80 -8.49 -3.84 3.06
N MET A 81 -9.82 -3.89 3.09
CA MET A 81 -10.60 -4.54 2.04
C MET A 81 -11.99 -3.89 1.92
N PRO A 82 -12.63 -3.88 0.73
CA PRO A 82 -14.01 -3.48 0.61
C PRO A 82 -14.95 -4.48 1.30
N TYR A 83 -16.14 -4.05 1.68
CA TYR A 83 -17.16 -4.91 2.28
C TYR A 83 -17.94 -5.71 1.25
N TYR A 84 -18.08 -5.20 0.02
CA TYR A 84 -18.94 -5.79 -1.01
C TYR A 84 -18.42 -5.52 -2.42
N LYS A 85 -18.89 -6.32 -3.36
CA LYS A 85 -18.59 -6.15 -4.78
C LYS A 85 -18.94 -4.76 -5.27
N ASN A 86 -18.13 -4.27 -6.20
CA ASN A 86 -18.31 -2.96 -6.84
C ASN A 86 -18.26 -1.75 -5.90
N GLN A 87 -17.92 -1.91 -4.63
CA GLN A 87 -17.65 -0.78 -3.74
C GLN A 87 -16.54 0.10 -4.30
N PHE A 88 -15.51 -0.52 -4.88
CA PHE A 88 -14.44 0.17 -5.58
C PHE A 88 -14.43 -0.22 -7.07
N LYS A 89 -14.48 0.76 -7.96
CA LYS A 89 -14.32 0.59 -9.40
C LYS A 89 -12.84 0.69 -9.74
N TYR A 90 -12.10 -0.41 -9.57
CA TYR A 90 -10.64 -0.44 -9.64
C TYR A 90 -10.06 -0.03 -10.99
N LYS A 91 -10.70 -0.36 -12.11
CA LYS A 91 -10.20 0.00 -13.45
C LYS A 91 -9.97 1.50 -13.58
N THR A 92 -8.80 1.87 -14.10
CA THR A 92 -8.43 3.25 -14.41
C THR A 92 -7.89 3.37 -15.83
N LYS A 93 -7.71 4.59 -16.29
CA LYS A 93 -7.14 4.94 -17.60
C LYS A 93 -5.83 5.71 -17.44
N GLN A 94 -5.12 5.90 -18.53
CA GLN A 94 -3.90 6.69 -18.56
C GLN A 94 -4.10 8.08 -17.95
N ASN A 95 -3.08 8.55 -17.22
CA ASN A 95 -3.01 9.84 -16.53
C ASN A 95 -4.05 10.04 -15.40
N VAL A 96 -4.77 8.98 -15.02
CA VAL A 96 -5.74 9.00 -13.90
C VAL A 96 -5.29 8.03 -12.83
N VAL A 97 -5.14 8.53 -11.60
CA VAL A 97 -4.83 7.72 -10.41
C VAL A 97 -6.05 7.70 -9.50
N LYS A 98 -6.68 6.54 -9.34
CA LYS A 98 -7.80 6.39 -8.42
C LYS A 98 -7.30 6.11 -7.01
N HIS A 99 -7.85 6.82 -6.04
CA HIS A 99 -7.52 6.65 -4.63
C HIS A 99 -8.80 6.32 -3.85
N PHE A 100 -8.89 5.12 -3.31
CA PHE A 100 -10.11 4.58 -2.70
C PHE A 100 -10.11 4.66 -1.17
N PHE A 101 -8.96 4.45 -0.53
CA PHE A 101 -8.83 4.49 0.91
C PHE A 101 -7.43 4.95 1.34
N GLY A 102 -7.35 5.78 2.39
CA GLY A 102 -6.09 6.27 2.94
C GLY A 102 -6.20 7.74 3.40
N TYR A 103 -5.09 8.47 3.33
CA TYR A 103 -5.05 9.88 3.72
C TYR A 103 -4.95 10.79 2.49
N THR A 104 -5.64 11.92 2.50
CA THR A 104 -5.69 12.86 1.36
C THR A 104 -4.35 13.47 0.98
N ASN A 105 -3.41 13.55 1.92
CA ASN A 105 -2.05 14.04 1.70
C ASN A 105 -1.09 13.00 1.09
N THR A 106 -1.54 11.76 0.89
CA THR A 106 -0.75 10.64 0.32
C THR A 106 -1.46 9.96 -0.85
N LEU A 107 -0.80 8.98 -1.48
CA LEU A 107 -1.38 7.94 -2.32
C LEU A 107 -1.00 6.57 -1.74
N GLY A 108 -1.55 6.27 -0.56
CA GLY A 108 -1.38 5.01 0.16
C GLY A 108 -2.71 4.33 0.45
N GLY A 109 -2.66 3.15 1.06
CA GLY A 109 -3.83 2.33 1.37
C GLY A 109 -4.32 1.54 0.16
N ILE A 110 -5.30 2.06 -0.60
CA ILE A 110 -5.83 1.41 -1.81
C ILE A 110 -5.82 2.41 -2.97
N VAL A 111 -4.96 2.14 -3.97
CA VAL A 111 -4.73 3.04 -5.11
C VAL A 111 -4.68 2.25 -6.41
N SER A 112 -5.37 2.71 -7.45
CA SER A 112 -5.25 2.18 -8.81
C SER A 112 -4.50 3.15 -9.71
N ILE A 113 -3.57 2.62 -10.50
CA ILE A 113 -2.80 3.36 -11.50
C ILE A 113 -2.58 2.48 -12.74
N ASN A 114 -2.58 3.08 -13.93
CA ASN A 114 -2.16 2.35 -15.13
C ASN A 114 -0.69 1.95 -15.03
N ALA A 115 -0.33 0.73 -15.42
CA ALA A 115 1.04 0.22 -15.27
C ALA A 115 2.06 0.99 -16.12
N GLY A 116 1.68 1.48 -17.29
CA GLY A 116 2.53 2.37 -18.10
C GLY A 116 2.79 3.70 -17.40
N ASP A 117 1.78 4.26 -16.74
CA ASP A 117 1.92 5.49 -15.95
C ASP A 117 2.79 5.26 -14.70
N PHE A 118 2.64 4.12 -14.04
CA PHE A 118 3.49 3.75 -12.90
C PHE A 118 4.96 3.65 -13.31
N GLU A 119 5.24 3.08 -14.47
CA GLU A 119 6.59 3.05 -15.04
C GLU A 119 7.12 4.46 -15.35
N LYS A 120 6.30 5.29 -16.02
CA LYS A 120 6.63 6.67 -16.41
C LYS A 120 7.11 7.50 -15.20
N ILE A 121 6.45 7.36 -14.05
CA ILE A 121 6.82 8.08 -12.82
C ILE A 121 7.92 7.37 -12.00
N ASN A 122 8.50 6.26 -12.51
CA ASN A 122 9.51 5.47 -11.84
C ASN A 122 9.06 4.85 -10.50
N GLY A 123 7.74 4.58 -10.36
CA GLY A 123 7.14 3.91 -9.20
C GLY A 123 7.36 4.63 -7.86
N PHE A 124 7.50 3.84 -6.81
CA PHE A 124 7.79 4.31 -5.45
C PHE A 124 9.29 4.58 -5.25
N PRO A 125 9.66 5.43 -4.26
CA PRO A 125 11.03 5.44 -3.74
C PRO A 125 11.33 4.15 -2.97
N ASN A 126 12.60 3.72 -2.98
CA ASN A 126 13.05 2.49 -2.31
C ASN A 126 13.56 2.79 -0.89
N ILE A 127 12.67 3.24 -0.02
CA ILE A 127 13.00 3.72 1.32
C ILE A 127 13.10 2.55 2.32
N TRP A 128 14.26 2.38 2.98
CA TRP A 128 14.48 1.40 4.05
C TRP A 128 13.96 1.92 5.40
N SER A 129 12.68 2.23 5.46
CA SER A 129 12.01 2.72 6.65
C SER A 129 10.52 2.78 6.41
N TRP A 130 9.75 2.94 7.47
CA TRP A 130 8.32 3.22 7.36
C TRP A 130 8.06 4.70 7.10
N GLY A 131 7.18 4.97 6.16
CA GLY A 131 6.60 6.29 5.91
C GLY A 131 7.22 7.06 4.73
N LEU A 132 6.46 8.01 4.24
CA LEU A 132 6.75 8.96 3.16
C LEU A 132 6.80 8.38 1.74
N GLU A 133 6.84 7.07 1.53
CA GLU A 133 6.83 6.47 0.20
C GLU A 133 5.56 6.84 -0.58
N ASP A 134 4.41 6.83 0.09
CA ASP A 134 3.11 7.19 -0.47
C ASP A 134 2.97 8.70 -0.77
N ASN A 135 3.66 9.56 0.01
CA ASN A 135 3.75 10.99 -0.26
C ASN A 135 4.60 11.26 -1.50
N VAL A 136 5.71 10.54 -1.67
CA VAL A 136 6.58 10.65 -2.86
C VAL A 136 5.83 10.19 -4.10
N LEU A 137 5.09 9.07 -4.04
CA LEU A 137 4.24 8.62 -5.14
C LEU A 137 3.26 9.72 -5.56
N LYS A 138 2.55 10.32 -4.59
CA LYS A 138 1.63 11.44 -4.87
C LYS A 138 2.34 12.59 -5.58
N ARG A 139 3.50 13.01 -5.09
CA ARG A 139 4.28 14.09 -5.70
C ARG A 139 4.69 13.75 -7.13
N ARG A 140 5.15 12.52 -7.38
CA ARG A 140 5.52 12.06 -8.74
C ARG A 140 4.34 12.10 -9.68
N CYS A 141 3.16 11.65 -9.24
CA CYS A 141 1.92 11.75 -10.01
C CYS A 141 1.57 13.22 -10.33
N GLN A 142 1.67 14.11 -9.35
CA GLN A 142 1.39 15.54 -9.53
C GLN A 142 2.36 16.19 -10.54
N VAL A 143 3.66 15.89 -10.44
CA VAL A 143 4.69 16.39 -11.38
C VAL A 143 4.46 15.86 -12.81
N ALA A 144 3.96 14.62 -12.93
CA ALA A 144 3.61 14.02 -14.21
C ALA A 144 2.27 14.53 -14.77
N GLY A 145 1.56 15.40 -14.07
CA GLY A 145 0.26 15.93 -14.46
C GLY A 145 -0.91 14.95 -14.27
N PHE A 146 -0.72 13.90 -13.47
CA PHE A 146 -1.80 12.94 -13.20
C PHE A 146 -2.77 13.51 -12.18
N VAL A 147 -4.08 13.29 -12.44
CA VAL A 147 -5.15 13.77 -11.57
C VAL A 147 -5.60 12.63 -10.65
N PRO A 148 -5.57 12.82 -9.32
CA PRO A 148 -6.16 11.87 -8.39
C PRO A 148 -7.69 11.90 -8.49
N ASP A 149 -8.28 10.78 -8.90
CA ASP A 149 -9.74 10.55 -8.82
C ASP A 149 -10.07 9.97 -7.45
N ARG A 150 -10.85 10.71 -6.68
CA ARG A 150 -11.34 10.38 -5.34
C ARG A 150 -12.87 10.34 -5.27
N SER A 151 -13.55 10.08 -6.38
CA SER A 151 -15.02 10.02 -6.45
C SER A 151 -15.63 8.99 -5.48
N THR A 152 -14.88 7.93 -5.14
CA THR A 152 -15.28 6.89 -4.18
C THR A 152 -14.26 6.72 -3.05
N PHE A 153 -13.70 7.84 -2.58
CA PHE A 153 -12.66 7.84 -1.57
C PHE A 153 -13.23 7.80 -0.15
N TYR A 154 -12.64 6.94 0.69
CA TYR A 154 -12.85 6.89 2.13
C TYR A 154 -11.57 7.30 2.87
N HIS A 155 -11.71 8.21 3.82
CA HIS A 155 -10.57 8.76 4.56
C HIS A 155 -10.18 7.85 5.73
N GLY A 156 -8.93 7.41 5.77
CA GLY A 156 -8.38 6.65 6.90
C GLY A 156 -8.43 7.46 8.20
N GLY A 157 -8.86 6.82 9.30
CA GLY A 157 -9.06 7.46 10.60
C GLY A 157 -10.43 8.15 10.76
N VAL A 158 -11.20 8.34 9.69
CA VAL A 158 -12.55 8.92 9.71
C VAL A 158 -13.58 7.90 9.25
N ASP A 159 -13.37 7.31 8.07
CA ASP A 159 -14.28 6.40 7.41
C ASP A 159 -13.84 4.92 7.58
N GLU A 160 -13.18 4.57 8.68
CA GLU A 160 -12.69 3.22 8.94
C GLU A 160 -13.81 2.18 9.03
N ASP A 161 -15.04 2.62 9.31
CA ASP A 161 -16.24 1.79 9.29
C ASP A 161 -16.78 1.51 7.88
N LYS A 162 -16.21 2.12 6.83
CA LYS A 162 -16.60 1.94 5.43
C LYS A 162 -15.77 0.89 4.69
N VAL A 163 -14.71 0.41 5.30
CA VAL A 163 -13.84 -0.65 4.78
C VAL A 163 -13.52 -1.64 5.89
N ILE A 164 -13.28 -2.90 5.53
CA ILE A 164 -12.74 -3.90 6.45
C ILE A 164 -11.31 -3.45 6.80
N THR A 165 -11.05 -3.21 8.08
CA THR A 165 -9.73 -2.81 8.59
C THR A 165 -9.23 -3.86 9.56
N LEU A 166 -8.09 -4.48 9.25
CA LEU A 166 -7.46 -5.49 10.08
C LEU A 166 -6.36 -4.87 10.93
N TRP A 167 -6.37 -5.21 12.20
CA TRP A 167 -5.31 -4.78 13.13
C TRP A 167 -3.95 -5.40 12.78
N HIS A 168 -2.88 -4.61 12.80
CA HIS A 168 -1.53 -5.03 12.44
C HIS A 168 -0.42 -4.58 13.41
N GLY A 169 -0.79 -4.05 14.58
CA GLY A 169 0.16 -3.54 15.57
C GLY A 169 0.69 -2.13 15.28
N TRP A 170 1.47 -1.62 16.23
CA TRP A 170 2.03 -0.26 16.19
C TRP A 170 3.52 -0.20 15.87
N ASP A 171 4.19 -1.35 15.82
CA ASP A 171 5.63 -1.37 15.60
C ASP A 171 5.97 -0.87 14.19
N ARG A 172 6.80 0.17 14.13
CA ARG A 172 7.31 0.78 12.90
C ARG A 172 8.81 1.04 13.06
N LEU A 173 9.58 0.75 12.02
CA LEU A 173 10.97 1.16 11.95
C LEU A 173 11.04 2.48 11.18
N ILE A 174 11.50 3.53 11.84
CA ILE A 174 11.58 4.87 11.28
C ILE A 174 13.03 5.34 11.28
N ASN A 175 13.46 5.88 10.13
CA ASN A 175 14.73 6.56 10.01
C ASN A 175 14.50 8.08 9.98
N PRO A 176 14.96 8.83 10.99
CA PRO A 176 14.76 10.28 11.07
C PRO A 176 15.36 11.07 9.91
N LYS A 177 16.37 10.51 9.22
CA LYS A 177 17.02 11.15 8.06
C LYS A 177 16.14 11.16 6.81
N ILE A 178 15.08 10.36 6.76
CA ILE A 178 14.17 10.26 5.59
C ILE A 178 13.49 11.58 5.29
N LYS A 179 13.16 12.37 6.30
CA LYS A 179 12.53 13.67 6.10
C LYS A 179 13.37 14.60 5.19
N ARG A 180 14.70 14.53 5.30
CA ARG A 180 15.63 15.28 4.41
C ARG A 180 15.62 14.73 2.99
N LYS A 181 15.55 13.41 2.83
CA LYS A 181 15.48 12.74 1.54
C LYS A 181 14.16 13.01 0.81
N PHE A 182 13.06 13.06 1.54
CA PHE A 182 11.74 13.38 0.98
C PHE A 182 11.73 14.73 0.27
N THR A 183 12.40 15.75 0.82
CA THR A 183 12.50 17.07 0.19
C THR A 183 13.45 17.10 -1.01
N ALA A 184 14.41 16.18 -1.06
CA ALA A 184 15.43 16.05 -2.12
C ALA A 184 15.08 14.96 -3.17
N THR A 185 13.94 14.27 -3.05
CA THR A 185 13.63 13.10 -3.89
C THR A 185 13.47 13.51 -5.34
N THR A 186 14.48 13.19 -6.11
CA THR A 186 14.46 13.20 -7.56
C THR A 186 13.79 11.93 -8.08
N ASN A 187 13.40 11.87 -9.35
CA ASN A 187 12.91 10.65 -10.00
C ASN A 187 14.01 9.57 -10.17
N LEU A 188 15.19 9.74 -9.59
CA LEU A 188 16.30 8.80 -9.72
C LEU A 188 16.10 7.54 -8.88
N ASP A 189 15.54 7.65 -7.67
CA ASP A 189 15.24 6.51 -6.82
C ASP A 189 13.89 5.88 -7.22
N GLY A 190 13.85 4.57 -7.45
CA GLY A 190 12.62 3.86 -7.83
C GLY A 190 12.91 2.58 -8.61
N ILE A 191 12.05 2.26 -9.57
CA ILE A 191 12.13 1.04 -10.37
C ILE A 191 13.48 0.88 -11.08
N LYS A 192 14.01 1.97 -11.64
CA LYS A 192 15.21 1.97 -12.50
C LYS A 192 16.50 1.57 -11.78
N ILE A 193 16.58 1.76 -10.48
CA ILE A 193 17.80 1.48 -9.71
C ILE A 193 17.78 0.12 -9.01
N LEU A 194 16.64 -0.59 -9.04
CA LEU A 194 16.56 -1.94 -8.47
C LEU A 194 17.38 -2.93 -9.29
N LYS A 195 18.30 -3.64 -8.62
CA LYS A 195 19.22 -4.61 -9.22
C LYS A 195 19.27 -5.90 -8.42
N ASN A 196 19.84 -6.95 -9.03
CA ASN A 196 20.10 -8.25 -8.40
C ASN A 196 18.86 -8.80 -7.68
N VAL A 197 17.73 -8.78 -8.38
CA VAL A 197 16.44 -9.22 -7.85
C VAL A 197 16.33 -10.73 -7.94
N ASN A 198 16.33 -11.39 -6.77
CA ASN A 198 16.13 -12.83 -6.64
C ASN A 198 14.77 -13.09 -6.01
N TYR A 199 13.97 -13.91 -6.67
CA TYR A 199 12.65 -14.30 -6.18
C TYR A 199 12.22 -15.66 -6.71
N THR A 200 11.27 -16.27 -6.02
CA THR A 200 10.52 -17.43 -6.48
C THR A 200 9.04 -17.11 -6.51
N ILE A 201 8.29 -17.76 -7.39
CA ILE A 201 6.83 -17.64 -7.47
C ILE A 201 6.20 -18.92 -6.95
N GLU A 202 5.23 -18.77 -6.07
CA GLU A 202 4.35 -19.82 -5.59
C GLU A 202 2.94 -19.51 -6.07
N GLU A 203 2.41 -20.32 -6.98
CA GLU A 203 1.02 -20.21 -7.44
C GLU A 203 0.12 -20.91 -6.42
N GLN A 204 -0.79 -20.16 -5.80
CA GLN A 204 -1.74 -20.68 -4.81
C GLN A 204 -3.08 -21.04 -5.44
N SER A 205 -3.48 -20.32 -6.48
CA SER A 205 -4.65 -20.59 -7.31
C SER A 205 -4.47 -19.93 -8.69
N GLU A 206 -5.46 -20.10 -9.58
CA GLU A 206 -5.46 -19.45 -10.89
C GLU A 206 -5.23 -17.94 -10.79
N ASN A 207 -5.82 -17.29 -9.78
CA ASN A 207 -5.81 -15.83 -9.63
C ASN A 207 -4.93 -15.31 -8.48
N ILE A 208 -4.25 -16.18 -7.73
CA ILE A 208 -3.45 -15.79 -6.56
C ILE A 208 -2.06 -16.41 -6.64
N SER A 209 -1.04 -15.57 -6.55
CA SER A 209 0.34 -16.01 -6.42
C SER A 209 1.09 -15.24 -5.33
N VAL A 210 2.16 -15.87 -4.82
CA VAL A 210 3.08 -15.24 -3.87
C VAL A 210 4.45 -15.15 -4.52
N MET A 211 4.96 -13.93 -4.62
CA MET A 211 6.32 -13.64 -5.05
C MET A 211 7.21 -13.54 -3.82
N HIS A 212 8.02 -14.55 -3.55
CA HIS A 212 8.98 -14.56 -2.44
C HIS A 212 10.28 -13.88 -2.85
N VAL A 213 10.48 -12.65 -2.48
CA VAL A 213 11.69 -11.86 -2.75
C VAL A 213 12.73 -12.16 -1.67
N THR A 214 13.83 -12.78 -2.06
CA THR A 214 14.92 -13.17 -1.16
C THR A 214 16.10 -12.20 -1.19
N ASN A 215 16.27 -11.47 -2.30
CA ASN A 215 17.28 -10.43 -2.41
C ASN A 215 16.91 -9.37 -3.44
N PHE A 216 17.36 -8.15 -3.22
CA PHE A 216 17.38 -7.04 -4.17
C PHE A 216 18.33 -5.96 -3.69
N ILE A 217 18.86 -5.16 -4.61
CA ILE A 217 19.72 -4.01 -4.29
C ILE A 217 18.98 -2.73 -4.66
N THR A 218 19.02 -1.76 -3.75
CA THR A 218 18.60 -0.36 -3.97
C THR A 218 19.83 0.51 -4.10
N GLY A 219 19.67 1.76 -4.53
CA GLY A 219 20.78 2.74 -4.55
C GLY A 219 21.27 3.19 -3.15
N GLU A 220 20.60 2.73 -2.08
CA GLU A 220 20.92 3.10 -0.71
C GLU A 220 21.19 1.89 0.19
N SER A 221 22.06 2.09 1.18
CA SER A 221 22.31 1.09 2.21
C SER A 221 21.05 0.85 3.05
N HIS A 222 20.79 -0.43 3.34
CA HIS A 222 19.77 -0.87 4.27
C HIS A 222 20.28 -0.91 5.72
N LEU A 223 21.50 -0.47 5.98
CA LEU A 223 22.08 -0.50 7.32
C LEU A 223 21.21 0.34 8.26
N VAL A 224 20.74 -0.30 9.30
CA VAL A 224 20.06 0.34 10.42
C VAL A 224 21.14 1.11 11.18
N GLY A 225 21.12 2.42 11.08
CA GLY A 225 22.03 3.27 11.82
C GLY A 225 21.58 3.40 13.28
N SER A 226 22.47 3.88 14.13
CA SER A 226 22.15 4.19 15.53
C SER A 226 21.00 5.19 15.73
N GLN A 227 20.58 5.83 14.66
CA GLN A 227 19.47 6.80 14.64
C GLN A 227 18.11 6.20 14.17
N ASP A 228 18.10 4.93 13.78
CA ASP A 228 16.84 4.27 13.45
C ASP A 228 16.13 3.85 14.73
N THR A 229 14.87 4.22 14.86
CA THR A 229 14.06 3.93 16.03
C THR A 229 12.91 3.01 15.68
N LYS A 230 12.68 2.00 16.52
CA LYS A 230 11.50 1.17 16.46
C LYS A 230 10.37 1.88 17.17
N LEU A 231 9.36 2.28 16.43
CA LEU A 231 8.21 2.97 16.96
C LEU A 231 7.20 1.97 17.52
N ARG A 232 6.97 2.02 18.84
CA ARG A 232 5.95 1.19 19.50
C ARG A 232 4.64 1.92 19.71
N ASN A 233 4.70 3.25 19.90
CA ASN A 233 3.53 4.08 20.12
C ASN A 233 3.62 5.35 19.28
N SER A 234 2.73 5.49 18.29
CA SER A 234 2.70 6.64 17.40
C SER A 234 2.47 7.98 18.12
N ARG A 235 1.82 7.97 19.28
CA ARG A 235 1.50 9.19 20.04
C ARG A 235 2.73 9.82 20.69
N GLU A 236 3.74 9.03 21.00
CA GLU A 236 4.95 9.50 21.69
C GLU A 236 6.07 9.91 20.76
N ASN A 237 5.95 9.58 19.46
CA ASN A 237 7.01 9.82 18.52
C ASN A 237 6.86 11.18 17.83
N LYS A 238 7.91 12.01 17.95
CA LYS A 238 7.97 13.35 17.34
C LYS A 238 7.81 13.33 15.82
N PHE A 239 8.22 12.27 15.14
CA PHE A 239 8.07 12.11 13.70
C PHE A 239 6.59 12.19 13.27
N PHE A 240 5.68 11.53 14.01
CA PHE A 240 4.25 11.63 13.74
C PHE A 240 3.69 13.01 14.07
N LYS A 241 4.18 13.63 15.16
CA LYS A 241 3.72 14.97 15.55
C LYS A 241 4.13 16.05 14.55
N ASP A 242 5.36 15.97 14.04
CA ASP A 242 5.95 17.04 13.23
C ASP A 242 5.88 16.81 11.72
N GLY A 243 5.71 15.58 11.28
CA GLY A 243 5.89 15.23 9.86
C GLY A 243 4.72 14.55 9.19
N TYR A 244 3.92 13.81 9.92
CA TYR A 244 2.83 13.02 9.36
C TYR A 244 1.46 13.63 9.63
N ASP A 245 1.26 14.20 10.80
CA ASP A 245 0.08 14.97 11.12
C ASP A 245 0.26 16.36 10.53
N GLY A 246 0.00 16.53 9.25
CA GLY A 246 -0.07 17.86 8.66
C GLY A 246 -0.97 18.76 9.52
N LYS A 247 -0.56 19.98 9.77
CA LYS A 247 -1.20 20.97 10.67
C LYS A 247 -2.71 21.23 10.43
N ASN A 248 -3.32 20.54 9.45
CA ASN A 248 -4.72 20.73 9.04
C ASN A 248 -5.63 19.51 9.28
N GLN A 249 -5.18 18.51 10.04
CA GLN A 249 -6.07 17.40 10.38
C GLN A 249 -6.56 17.55 11.81
N ASN A 250 -7.68 18.23 12.00
CA ASN A 250 -8.54 18.14 13.18
C ASN A 250 -9.21 16.75 13.25
N VAL A 251 -8.44 15.68 13.05
CA VAL A 251 -8.92 14.33 13.28
C VAL A 251 -8.82 14.08 14.77
N ASN A 252 -9.94 13.85 15.39
CA ASN A 252 -10.05 13.61 16.83
C ASN A 252 -9.21 12.36 17.19
N ARG A 253 -7.96 12.57 17.62
CA ARG A 253 -6.93 11.56 17.91
C ARG A 253 -7.34 10.49 18.95
N ARG A 254 -8.51 10.65 19.57
CA ARG A 254 -9.03 9.73 20.58
C ARG A 254 -9.49 8.37 20.04
N GLN A 255 -9.61 8.20 18.71
CA GLN A 255 -10.18 6.98 18.13
C GLN A 255 -9.18 6.08 17.39
N THR A 256 -7.95 6.52 17.15
CA THR A 256 -6.98 5.70 16.40
C THR A 256 -6.24 4.66 17.25
N GLY A 257 -6.63 4.50 18.47
CA GLY A 257 -5.74 3.83 19.42
C GLY A 257 -6.24 2.56 20.00
N LEU A 258 -7.12 1.82 19.60
CA LEU A 258 -7.47 0.54 20.26
C LEU A 258 -8.74 -0.06 19.65
N LEU A 259 -8.63 -0.71 18.51
CA LEU A 259 -9.70 -1.63 18.19
C LEU A 259 -9.11 -2.97 17.71
N PRO A 260 -9.42 -4.06 18.41
CA PRO A 260 -9.27 -5.39 17.86
C PRO A 260 -10.12 -5.48 16.59
N VAL A 261 -9.87 -6.48 15.76
CA VAL A 261 -10.62 -6.78 14.55
C VAL A 261 -12.08 -6.38 14.70
N MET A 262 -12.50 -5.23 14.14
CA MET A 262 -13.91 -4.86 14.13
C MET A 262 -14.54 -5.36 12.84
N ILE A 263 -15.21 -6.49 12.94
CA ILE A 263 -16.05 -7.06 11.88
C ILE A 263 -17.48 -6.44 11.90
N ILE A 264 -17.82 -5.63 12.93
CA ILE A 264 -19.19 -5.11 13.11
C ILE A 264 -19.17 -3.56 13.18
N PRO A 265 -19.95 -2.85 12.33
CA PRO A 265 -20.08 -1.39 12.40
C PRO A 265 -20.61 -0.91 13.75
N LYS A 266 -19.99 0.09 14.34
CA LYS A 266 -20.35 0.68 15.66
C LYS A 266 -21.84 1.07 15.81
N ARG A 267 -22.54 1.38 14.74
CA ARG A 267 -23.98 1.75 14.77
C ARG A 267 -24.90 0.60 15.19
N ARG A 268 -24.53 -0.66 14.96
CA ARG A 268 -25.38 -1.80 15.38
C ARG A 268 -25.22 -2.16 16.86
N GLN A 269 -24.11 -1.82 17.50
CA GLN A 269 -23.93 -2.11 18.94
C GLN A 269 -24.74 -1.18 19.85
N ARG A 270 -25.08 0.06 19.41
CA ARG A 270 -25.88 0.97 20.23
C ARG A 270 -27.37 0.64 20.25
N SER A 271 -27.89 -0.12 19.28
CA SER A 271 -29.30 -0.49 19.24
C SER A 271 -29.66 -1.77 20.03
N ILE A 272 -28.64 -2.58 20.38
CA ILE A 272 -28.86 -3.85 21.09
C ILE A 272 -28.98 -3.66 22.61
N PHE A 273 -28.41 -2.55 23.16
CA PHE A 273 -28.41 -2.29 24.60
C PHE A 273 -29.46 -1.26 25.07
N LYS A 274 -30.41 -0.85 24.24
CA LYS A 274 -31.51 0.03 24.65
C LYS A 274 -32.88 -0.69 24.88
N GLY A 275 -32.85 -2.00 24.96
CA GLY A 275 -34.08 -2.80 25.15
C GLY A 275 -33.94 -3.91 26.19
N LEU A 276 -33.26 -3.65 27.31
CA LEU A 276 -33.36 -4.41 28.55
C LEU A 276 -33.54 -3.47 29.73
#